data_b089757c51734ff999a4279705ab5c8e
#
_entry.id   b089757c51734ff999a4279705ab5c8e
#
_cell.length_a   1.000
_cell.length_b   1.000
_cell.length_c   1.000
_cell.angle_alpha   90.00
_cell.angle_beta   90.00
_cell.angle_gamma   90.00
#
_symmetry.space_group_name_H-M   'P 1'
#
loop_
_entity.id
_entity.type
_entity.pdbx_description
1 polymer ?
#
loop_
_entity_poly.entity_id
_entity_poly.type
_entity_poly.pdbx_seq_one_letter_code
_entity_poly.pdbx_strand_id
1 'polypeptide(L)'
;MVHMSHTYYLKFFLEKGINVFTWNYRACGRSKGMPSPETLKQDIDTIYNYLRNDLGIKGKIGVYGRSLGGIPACYISPKVSMAIIDRSFCNLSAMAYWKYRGKFADMLFKVGTCGWQV
;
A
#
# COMPACT_ATOMS: atom_id res chain seq x y z
N MET A 1 2.70 11.65 -1.73
CA MET A 1 3.53 11.39 -0.52
C MET A 1 4.75 10.61 -0.96
N VAL A 2 5.93 11.03 -0.61
CA VAL A 2 7.18 10.33 -0.98
C VAL A 2 7.58 9.37 0.16
N HIS A 3 8.22 8.26 -0.17
CA HIS A 3 8.67 7.25 0.79
C HIS A 3 9.49 7.83 1.96
N MET A 4 10.20 8.92 1.75
CA MET A 4 10.99 9.63 2.77
C MET A 4 10.16 10.20 3.94
N SER A 5 8.84 10.34 3.79
CA SER A 5 7.96 10.89 4.84
C SER A 5 7.73 9.95 6.03
N HIS A 6 8.19 8.71 5.96
CA HIS A 6 7.96 7.68 6.98
C HIS A 6 9.25 7.21 7.68
N THR A 7 10.24 8.08 7.78
CA THR A 7 11.56 7.77 8.35
C THR A 7 11.51 7.14 9.75
N TYR A 8 10.53 7.51 10.57
CA TYR A 8 10.36 6.95 11.91
C TYR A 8 10.12 5.44 11.90
N TYR A 9 9.21 4.97 11.01
CA TYR A 9 8.91 3.54 10.89
C TYR A 9 10.09 2.76 10.32
N LEU A 10 10.80 3.35 9.35
CA LEU A 10 12.01 2.74 8.77
C LEU A 10 13.07 2.53 9.83
N LYS A 11 13.31 3.54 10.67
CA LYS A 11 14.28 3.48 11.76
C LYS A 11 13.98 2.32 12.70
N PHE A 12 12.72 2.15 13.12
CA PHE A 12 12.32 1.04 14.00
C PHE A 12 12.71 -0.33 13.43
N PHE A 13 12.41 -0.59 12.17
CA PHE A 13 12.75 -1.88 11.55
C PHE A 13 14.26 -2.07 11.40
N LEU A 14 14.97 -1.03 10.97
CA LEU A 14 16.43 -1.07 10.80
C LEU A 14 17.16 -1.31 12.12
N GLU A 15 16.72 -0.70 13.21
CA GLU A 15 17.28 -0.92 14.56
C GLU A 15 17.07 -2.35 15.07
N LYS A 16 16.08 -3.07 14.51
CA LYS A 16 15.84 -4.51 14.77
C LYS A 16 16.61 -5.42 13.81
N GLY A 17 17.51 -4.90 13.00
CA GLY A 17 18.27 -5.68 12.02
C GLY A 17 17.43 -6.16 10.82
N ILE A 18 16.29 -5.54 10.57
CA ILE A 18 15.39 -5.88 9.45
C ILE A 18 15.71 -4.94 8.28
N ASN A 19 16.07 -5.50 7.13
CA ASN A 19 16.22 -4.73 5.91
C ASN A 19 14.85 -4.22 5.44
N VAL A 20 14.82 -2.99 4.94
CA VAL A 20 13.58 -2.34 4.53
C VAL A 20 13.64 -1.93 3.07
N PHE A 21 12.65 -2.35 2.30
CA PHE A 21 12.42 -1.91 0.93
C PHE A 21 11.18 -1.01 0.88
N THR A 22 11.30 0.15 0.27
CA THR A 22 10.21 1.11 0.13
C THR A 22 10.07 1.54 -1.32
N TRP A 23 8.84 1.88 -1.73
CA TRP A 23 8.59 2.39 -3.07
C TRP A 23 7.56 3.51 -3.06
N ASN A 24 7.47 4.25 -4.15
CA ASN A 24 6.39 5.21 -4.37
C ASN A 24 5.33 4.61 -5.28
N TYR A 25 4.06 4.84 -4.96
CA TYR A 25 2.96 4.55 -5.87
C TYR A 25 3.07 5.36 -7.16
N ARG A 26 2.41 4.87 -8.19
CA ARG A 26 2.21 5.61 -9.45
C ARG A 26 1.65 7.00 -9.11
N ALA A 27 2.01 8.02 -9.89
CA ALA A 27 1.72 9.44 -9.65
C ALA A 27 2.30 10.04 -8.34
N CYS A 28 3.13 9.31 -7.59
CA CYS A 28 3.79 9.82 -6.39
C CYS A 28 5.29 10.01 -6.61
N GLY A 29 5.82 11.14 -6.19
CA GLY A 29 7.24 11.47 -6.36
C GLY A 29 7.66 11.48 -7.83
N ARG A 30 8.62 10.61 -8.19
CA ARG A 30 9.11 10.44 -9.56
C ARG A 30 8.38 9.32 -10.33
N SER A 31 7.52 8.57 -9.69
CA SER A 31 6.79 7.47 -10.32
C SER A 31 5.72 8.02 -11.26
N LYS A 32 5.69 7.50 -12.48
CA LYS A 32 4.70 7.86 -13.51
C LYS A 32 3.51 6.91 -13.47
N GLY A 33 2.44 7.25 -14.19
CA GLY A 33 1.24 6.44 -14.35
C GLY A 33 0.11 6.86 -13.41
N MET A 34 -1.04 6.21 -13.55
CA MET A 34 -2.25 6.46 -12.75
C MET A 34 -2.43 5.36 -11.71
N PRO A 35 -2.66 5.71 -10.44
CA PRO A 35 -3.00 4.72 -9.42
C PRO A 35 -4.44 4.25 -9.57
N SER A 36 -4.67 2.94 -9.47
CA SER A 36 -5.97 2.30 -9.36
C SER A 36 -5.85 1.07 -8.43
N PRO A 37 -6.95 0.48 -7.97
CA PRO A 37 -6.88 -0.77 -7.20
C PRO A 37 -6.11 -1.87 -7.93
N GLU A 38 -6.34 -2.00 -9.23
CA GLU A 38 -5.67 -3.00 -10.08
C GLU A 38 -4.19 -2.72 -10.21
N THR A 39 -3.83 -1.44 -10.45
CA THR A 39 -2.42 -1.07 -10.57
C THR A 39 -1.67 -1.19 -9.25
N LEU A 40 -2.32 -0.96 -8.11
CA LEU A 40 -1.71 -1.21 -6.80
C LEU A 40 -1.37 -2.69 -6.59
N LYS A 41 -2.26 -3.60 -7.03
CA LYS A 41 -2.03 -5.05 -6.98
C LYS A 41 -0.89 -5.46 -7.92
N GLN A 42 -0.90 -4.95 -9.15
CA GLN A 42 0.17 -5.19 -10.12
C GLN A 42 1.53 -4.70 -9.63
N ASP A 43 1.57 -3.52 -9.03
CA ASP A 43 2.80 -2.93 -8.52
C ASP A 43 3.40 -3.76 -7.39
N ILE A 44 2.59 -4.19 -6.42
CA ILE A 44 3.09 -5.01 -5.32
C ILE A 44 3.53 -6.41 -5.80
N ASP A 45 2.84 -7.02 -6.76
CA ASP A 45 3.28 -8.28 -7.38
C ASP A 45 4.62 -8.10 -8.11
N THR A 46 4.77 -7.02 -8.87
CA THR A 46 6.03 -6.68 -9.55
C THR A 46 7.17 -6.51 -8.56
N ILE A 47 6.93 -5.78 -7.46
CA ILE A 47 7.92 -5.56 -6.40
C ILE A 47 8.29 -6.89 -5.71
N TYR A 48 7.29 -7.71 -5.40
CA TYR A 48 7.55 -9.02 -4.78
C TYR A 48 8.40 -9.92 -5.68
N ASN A 49 8.08 -9.97 -6.98
CA ASN A 49 8.85 -10.74 -7.95
C ASN A 49 10.26 -10.18 -8.11
N TYR A 50 10.43 -8.87 -8.16
CA TYR A 50 11.74 -8.22 -8.19
C TYR A 50 12.60 -8.61 -6.97
N LEU A 51 12.02 -8.56 -5.76
CA LEU A 51 12.73 -8.95 -4.54
C LEU A 51 13.14 -10.43 -4.58
N ARG A 52 12.28 -11.31 -5.08
CA ARG A 52 12.54 -12.75 -5.13
C ARG A 52 13.49 -13.16 -6.24
N ASN A 53 13.28 -12.66 -7.45
CA ASN A 53 13.94 -13.14 -8.66
C ASN A 53 15.15 -12.29 -9.01
N ASP A 54 15.05 -10.97 -9.01
CA ASP A 54 16.14 -10.08 -9.44
C ASP A 54 17.13 -9.82 -8.31
N LEU A 55 16.66 -9.53 -7.10
CA LEU A 55 17.51 -9.38 -5.92
C LEU A 55 17.85 -10.71 -5.23
N GLY A 56 17.20 -11.80 -5.60
CA GLY A 56 17.49 -13.14 -5.11
C GLY A 56 17.26 -13.34 -3.61
N ILE A 57 16.35 -12.56 -2.99
CA ILE A 57 16.07 -12.65 -1.56
C ILE A 57 15.40 -13.99 -1.23
N LYS A 58 16.14 -14.91 -0.61
CA LYS A 58 15.65 -16.24 -0.18
C LYS A 58 15.02 -16.21 1.22
N GLY A 59 15.33 -15.21 2.02
CA GLY A 59 14.84 -15.07 3.39
C GLY A 59 13.35 -14.75 3.48
N LYS A 60 12.86 -14.61 4.71
CA LYS A 60 11.47 -14.21 4.98
C LYS A 60 11.24 -12.78 4.51
N ILE A 61 10.13 -12.55 3.83
CA ILE A 61 9.65 -11.22 3.45
C ILE A 61 8.39 -10.94 4.26
N GLY A 62 8.35 -9.80 4.94
CA GLY A 62 7.16 -9.27 5.56
C GLY A 62 6.66 -8.03 4.81
N VAL A 63 5.40 -7.68 4.98
CA VAL A 63 4.82 -6.44 4.46
C VAL A 63 4.25 -5.60 5.61
N TYR A 64 4.51 -4.30 5.56
CA TYR A 64 3.89 -3.32 6.43
C TYR A 64 3.10 -2.33 5.59
N GLY A 65 1.81 -2.20 5.85
CA GLY A 65 0.91 -1.28 5.15
C GLY A 65 0.12 -0.41 6.11
N ARG A 66 0.26 0.91 5.99
CA ARG A 66 -0.50 1.89 6.78
C ARG A 66 -1.49 2.65 5.89
N SER A 67 -2.73 2.83 6.39
CA SER A 67 -3.78 3.55 5.69
C SER A 67 -3.99 2.97 4.29
N LEU A 68 -3.79 3.74 3.21
CA LEU A 68 -3.85 3.27 1.83
C LEU A 68 -2.90 2.09 1.56
N GLY A 69 -1.75 2.04 2.23
CA GLY A 69 -0.79 0.94 2.11
C GLY A 69 -1.32 -0.40 2.63
N GLY A 70 -2.38 -0.41 3.41
CA GLY A 70 -3.05 -1.64 3.83
C GLY A 70 -3.64 -2.42 2.66
N ILE A 71 -4.07 -1.76 1.60
CA ILE A 71 -4.67 -2.41 0.42
C ILE A 71 -3.68 -3.39 -0.25
N PRO A 72 -2.53 -2.94 -0.78
CA PRO A 72 -1.56 -3.87 -1.35
C PRO A 72 -0.97 -4.83 -0.31
N ALA A 73 -0.85 -4.42 0.97
CA ALA A 73 -0.37 -5.31 2.01
C ALA A 73 -1.33 -6.48 2.28
N CYS A 74 -2.64 -6.23 2.34
CA CYS A 74 -3.65 -7.29 2.43
C CYS A 74 -3.61 -8.21 1.21
N TYR A 75 -3.53 -7.64 0.01
CA TYR A 75 -3.49 -8.41 -1.22
C TYR A 75 -2.31 -9.37 -1.29
N ILE A 76 -1.10 -8.91 -0.92
CA ILE A 76 0.12 -9.74 -0.99
C ILE A 76 0.27 -10.67 0.23
N SER A 77 -0.53 -10.50 1.27
CA SER A 77 -0.39 -11.24 2.54
C SER A 77 -0.27 -12.76 2.39
N PRO A 78 -0.98 -13.45 1.46
CA PRO A 78 -0.83 -14.89 1.28
C PRO A 78 0.55 -15.33 0.76
N LYS A 79 1.32 -14.42 0.15
CA LYS A 79 2.63 -14.70 -0.46
C LYS A 79 3.81 -14.36 0.45
N VAL A 80 3.57 -13.70 1.59
CA VAL A 80 4.62 -13.24 2.50
C VAL A 80 4.56 -13.94 3.85
N SER A 81 5.65 -13.87 4.61
CA SER A 81 5.76 -14.55 5.90
C SER A 81 5.02 -13.83 7.02
N MET A 82 4.79 -12.53 6.87
CA MET A 82 4.08 -11.69 7.85
C MET A 82 3.50 -10.47 7.15
N ALA A 83 2.29 -10.09 7.55
CA ALA A 83 1.66 -8.83 7.13
C ALA A 83 1.25 -8.03 8.36
N ILE A 84 1.65 -6.76 8.40
CA ILE A 84 1.25 -5.80 9.43
C ILE A 84 0.42 -4.72 8.76
N ILE A 85 -0.85 -4.63 9.18
CA ILE A 85 -1.81 -3.65 8.65
C ILE A 85 -2.09 -2.62 9.75
N ASP A 86 -1.62 -1.40 9.53
CA ASP A 86 -1.76 -0.31 10.51
C ASP A 86 -2.80 0.71 10.03
N ARG A 87 -3.91 0.83 10.79
CA ARG A 87 -4.95 1.86 10.57
C ARG A 87 -5.41 1.95 9.12
N SER A 88 -5.71 0.82 8.52
CA SER A 88 -6.23 0.70 7.17
C SER A 88 -7.77 0.65 7.17
N PHE A 89 -8.36 0.54 6.01
CA PHE A 89 -9.80 0.51 5.79
C PHE A 89 -10.14 -0.58 4.76
N CYS A 90 -11.35 -1.14 4.87
CA CYS A 90 -11.80 -2.20 3.97
C CYS A 90 -12.06 -1.70 2.54
N ASN A 91 -12.51 -0.46 2.39
CA ASN A 91 -12.64 0.22 1.11
C ASN A 91 -12.63 1.74 1.29
N LEU A 92 -12.29 2.45 0.21
CA LEU A 92 -12.19 3.91 0.22
C LEU A 92 -13.56 4.60 0.35
N SER A 93 -14.62 4.01 -0.21
CA SER A 93 -15.97 4.55 -0.09
C SER A 93 -16.46 4.52 1.36
N ALA A 94 -16.25 3.42 2.09
CA ALA A 94 -16.58 3.34 3.50
C ALA A 94 -15.81 4.36 4.33
N MET A 95 -14.52 4.53 4.05
CA MET A 95 -13.69 5.55 4.71
C MET A 95 -14.20 6.97 4.44
N ALA A 96 -14.56 7.29 3.20
CA ALA A 96 -15.10 8.59 2.83
C ALA A 96 -16.46 8.87 3.51
N TYR A 97 -17.34 7.87 3.55
CA TYR A 97 -18.62 7.95 4.24
C TYR A 97 -18.44 8.29 5.74
N TRP A 98 -17.55 7.58 6.42
CA TRP A 98 -17.26 7.81 7.84
C TRP A 98 -16.62 9.17 8.10
N LYS A 99 -15.66 9.59 7.29
CA LYS A 99 -14.92 10.85 7.47
C LYS A 99 -15.78 12.07 7.21
N TYR A 100 -16.64 12.03 6.21
CA TYR A 100 -17.43 13.17 5.77
C TYR A 100 -18.93 13.08 6.14
N ARG A 101 -19.33 12.05 6.89
CA ARG A 101 -20.66 11.87 7.48
C ARG A 101 -21.83 12.09 6.52
N GLY A 102 -21.86 11.47 5.35
CA GLY A 102 -23.04 11.56 4.50
C GLY A 102 -22.98 10.76 3.21
N LYS A 103 -24.15 10.26 2.78
CA LYS A 103 -24.33 9.55 1.50
C LYS A 103 -23.89 10.38 0.29
N PHE A 104 -23.96 11.71 0.38
CA PHE A 104 -23.52 12.63 -0.67
C PHE A 104 -22.00 12.60 -0.86
N ALA A 105 -21.24 12.57 0.23
CA ALA A 105 -19.78 12.45 0.16
C ALA A 105 -19.34 11.11 -0.42
N ASP A 106 -20.03 10.01 -0.07
CA ASP A 106 -19.79 8.69 -0.67
C ASP A 106 -20.10 8.67 -2.17
N MET A 107 -21.19 9.30 -2.58
CA MET A 107 -21.57 9.43 -3.98
C MET A 107 -20.52 10.24 -4.77
N LEU A 108 -20.11 11.40 -4.27
CA LEU A 108 -19.07 12.22 -4.90
C LEU A 108 -17.73 11.46 -4.98
N PHE A 109 -17.40 10.72 -3.93
CA PHE A 109 -16.17 9.92 -3.91
C PHE A 109 -16.21 8.80 -4.94
N LYS A 110 -17.33 8.08 -5.06
CA LYS A 110 -17.53 7.04 -6.08
C LYS A 110 -17.44 7.57 -7.50
N VAL A 111 -18.02 8.75 -7.76
CA VAL A 111 -17.93 9.42 -9.07
C VAL A 111 -16.52 9.91 -9.34
N GLY A 112 -15.88 10.57 -8.36
CA GLY A 112 -14.54 11.13 -8.52
C GLY A 112 -13.41 10.10 -8.59
N THR A 113 -13.63 8.91 -8.04
CA THR A 113 -12.61 7.83 -8.01
C THR A 113 -12.94 6.65 -8.94
N CYS A 114 -13.92 6.81 -9.85
CA CYS A 114 -14.39 5.75 -10.72
C CYS A 114 -14.74 4.45 -9.97
N GLY A 115 -15.33 4.60 -8.77
CA GLY A 115 -15.76 3.44 -7.98
C GLY A 115 -14.63 2.62 -7.38
N TRP A 116 -13.57 3.24 -6.89
CA TRP A 116 -12.48 2.57 -6.20
C TRP A 116 -13.01 1.63 -5.10
N GLN A 117 -13.31 0.40 -5.47
CA GLN A 117 -13.61 -0.71 -4.58
C GLN A 117 -12.39 -1.64 -4.56
N VAL A 118 -11.96 -1.98 -3.38
CA VAL A 118 -10.83 -2.89 -3.16
C VAL A 118 -11.34 -4.21 -2.63
#